data_829afb4b90c6c50a98693d6e6e3e47c5
#
_entry.id   829afb4b90c6c50a98693d6e6e3e47c5
#
_cell.length_a   1.000
_cell.length_b   1.000
_cell.length_c   1.000
_cell.angle_alpha   90.00
_cell.angle_beta   90.00
_cell.angle_gamma   90.00
#
_symmetry.space_group_name_H-M   'P 1'
#
loop_
_entity.id
_entity.type
_entity.pdbx_description
1 polymer ?
#
loop_
_entity_poly.entity_id
_entity_poly.type
_entity_poly.pdbx_seq_one_letter_code
_entity_poly.pdbx_strand_id
1 'polypeptide(L)'
;MGAILPLQWLYEQLNITMSEDVKHLFESIMGSSWGYLALGILAPVAEELVFRGAILRSLMAYFNYRLPWIPIVVSALLFGAVHGNMAQFANAFVMGLLLGWLYCRTHSIVLGVALHWVNNTVAYTMYKLMPEMNDGQLIDLFHGDNKLMY
;
A
#
# COMPACT_ATOMS: atom_id res chain seq x y z
N MET A 1 11.23 1.37 2.08
CA MET A 1 11.76 2.12 0.93
C MET A 1 12.26 1.22 -0.21
N GLY A 2 13.02 0.16 0.03
CA GLY A 2 13.58 -0.66 -1.05
C GLY A 2 12.60 -1.35 -2.02
N ALA A 3 11.33 -1.52 -1.67
CA ALA A 3 10.33 -2.14 -2.55
C ALA A 3 9.53 -1.12 -3.38
N ILE A 4 9.46 0.13 -2.96
CA ILE A 4 8.68 1.18 -3.66
C ILE A 4 9.37 1.58 -4.96
N LEU A 5 10.67 1.82 -4.94
CA LEU A 5 11.43 2.25 -6.12
C LEU A 5 11.41 1.25 -7.28
N PRO A 6 11.65 -0.07 -7.09
CA PRO A 6 11.54 -1.04 -8.17
C PRO A 6 10.13 -1.16 -8.75
N LEU A 7 9.09 -1.04 -7.91
CA LEU A 7 7.70 -1.05 -8.36
C LEU A 7 7.37 0.21 -9.16
N GLN A 8 7.84 1.37 -8.73
CA GLN A 8 7.68 2.63 -9.44
C GLN A 8 8.30 2.56 -10.85
N TRP A 9 9.56 2.11 -10.93
CA TRP A 9 10.23 1.89 -12.21
C TRP A 9 9.43 0.94 -13.13
N LEU A 10 8.91 -0.16 -12.58
CA LEU A 10 8.09 -1.11 -13.34
C LEU A 10 6.80 -0.47 -13.85
N TYR A 11 6.14 0.39 -13.05
CA TYR A 11 4.93 1.11 -13.47
C TYR A 11 5.21 2.08 -14.63
N GLU A 12 6.33 2.80 -14.59
CA GLU A 12 6.75 3.67 -15.68
C GLU A 12 6.98 2.88 -16.98
N GLN A 13 7.64 1.72 -16.89
CA GLN A 13 7.86 0.84 -18.07
C GLN A 13 6.55 0.28 -18.64
N LEU A 14 5.57 0.04 -17.81
CA LEU A 14 4.27 -0.52 -18.19
C LEU A 14 3.21 0.56 -18.51
N ASN A 15 3.57 1.86 -18.45
CA ASN A 15 2.64 2.99 -18.58
C ASN A 15 1.40 2.86 -17.65
N ILE A 16 1.60 2.34 -16.45
CA ILE A 16 0.53 2.21 -15.46
C ILE A 16 0.42 3.52 -14.70
N THR A 17 -0.60 4.32 -15.03
CA THR A 17 -0.89 5.60 -14.37
C THR A 17 -2.19 5.51 -13.56
N MET A 18 -2.32 6.37 -12.56
CA MET A 18 -3.57 6.58 -11.84
C MET A 18 -4.56 7.33 -12.74
N SER A 19 -5.85 7.00 -12.68
CA SER A 19 -6.85 7.82 -13.37
C SER A 19 -6.91 9.22 -12.75
N GLU A 20 -7.19 10.24 -13.55
CA GLU A 20 -7.23 11.64 -13.09
C GLU A 20 -8.24 11.85 -11.95
N ASP A 21 -9.38 11.17 -11.98
CA ASP A 21 -10.39 11.27 -10.92
C ASP A 21 -9.87 10.76 -9.58
N VAL A 22 -9.14 9.62 -9.58
CA VAL A 22 -8.53 9.06 -8.36
C VAL A 22 -7.39 9.95 -7.87
N LYS A 23 -6.59 10.51 -8.78
CA LYS A 23 -5.52 11.46 -8.46
C LYS A 23 -6.08 12.69 -7.76
N HIS A 24 -7.11 13.33 -8.32
CA HIS A 24 -7.75 14.51 -7.73
C HIS A 24 -8.38 14.23 -6.37
N LEU A 25 -9.04 13.08 -6.21
CA LEU A 25 -9.60 12.69 -4.92
C LEU A 25 -8.49 12.52 -3.87
N PHE A 26 -7.41 11.84 -4.25
CA PHE A 26 -6.26 11.62 -3.36
C PHE A 26 -5.60 12.95 -2.97
N GLU A 27 -5.34 13.84 -3.93
CA GLU A 27 -4.79 15.18 -3.69
C GLU A 27 -5.68 16.01 -2.76
N SER A 28 -7.00 15.97 -2.96
CA SER A 28 -7.97 16.67 -2.10
C SER A 28 -7.88 16.19 -0.65
N ILE A 29 -7.83 14.88 -0.42
CA ILE A 29 -7.71 14.31 0.92
C ILE A 29 -6.34 14.65 1.53
N MET A 30 -5.26 14.46 0.77
CA MET A 30 -3.89 14.73 1.22
C MET A 30 -3.65 16.22 1.50
N GLY A 31 -4.34 17.12 0.79
CA GLY A 31 -4.30 18.55 1.00
C GLY A 31 -5.08 19.02 2.24
N SER A 32 -6.02 18.22 2.74
CA SER A 32 -6.85 18.58 3.87
C SER A 32 -6.10 18.50 5.21
N SER A 33 -6.52 19.29 6.21
CA SER A 33 -5.96 19.24 7.57
C SER A 33 -6.15 17.89 8.27
N TRP A 34 -7.14 17.10 7.82
CA TRP A 34 -7.49 15.78 8.36
C TRP A 34 -6.89 14.62 7.55
N GLY A 35 -6.20 14.93 6.43
CA GLY A 35 -5.68 13.93 5.50
C GLY A 35 -4.77 12.90 6.18
N TYR A 36 -3.86 13.34 7.05
CA TYR A 36 -3.00 12.42 7.79
C TYR A 36 -3.78 11.55 8.78
N LEU A 37 -4.73 12.13 9.50
CA LEU A 37 -5.56 11.36 10.43
C LEU A 37 -6.35 10.27 9.68
N ALA A 38 -6.94 10.64 8.55
CA ALA A 38 -7.73 9.71 7.73
C ALA A 38 -6.87 8.60 7.10
N LEU A 39 -5.85 8.97 6.32
CA LEU A 39 -5.07 8.04 5.51
C LEU A 39 -3.89 7.42 6.29
N GLY A 40 -3.28 8.18 7.19
CA GLY A 40 -2.13 7.72 7.96
C GLY A 40 -2.51 6.87 9.17
N ILE A 41 -3.64 7.13 9.80
CA ILE A 41 -4.00 6.48 11.08
C ILE A 41 -5.27 5.64 10.95
N LEU A 42 -6.40 6.25 10.56
CA LEU A 42 -7.70 5.55 10.59
C LEU A 42 -7.80 4.46 9.52
N ALA A 43 -7.29 4.71 8.32
CA ALA A 43 -7.31 3.72 7.25
C ALA A 43 -6.51 2.47 7.62
N PRO A 44 -5.24 2.51 8.06
CA PRO A 44 -4.50 1.34 8.52
C PRO A 44 -5.23 0.54 9.60
N VAL A 45 -5.83 1.21 10.58
CA VAL A 45 -6.58 0.51 11.65
C VAL A 45 -7.80 -0.21 11.08
N ALA A 46 -8.63 0.48 10.30
CA ALA A 46 -9.84 -0.10 9.72
C ALA A 46 -9.50 -1.25 8.75
N GLU A 47 -8.50 -1.07 7.90
CA GLU A 47 -8.09 -2.07 6.94
C GLU A 47 -7.52 -3.32 7.60
N GLU A 48 -6.67 -3.19 8.63
CA GLU A 48 -6.16 -4.36 9.35
C GLU A 48 -7.26 -5.10 10.12
N LEU A 49 -8.23 -4.40 10.70
CA LEU A 49 -9.38 -5.03 11.33
C LEU A 49 -10.20 -5.85 10.32
N VAL A 50 -10.45 -5.32 9.14
CA VAL A 50 -11.21 -5.99 8.09
C VAL A 50 -10.40 -7.13 7.47
N PHE A 51 -9.19 -6.85 6.97
CA PHE A 51 -8.44 -7.82 6.17
C PHE A 51 -7.77 -8.90 7.00
N ARG A 52 -7.22 -8.57 8.18
CA ARG A 52 -6.53 -9.55 9.05
C ARG A 52 -7.47 -10.05 10.13
N GLY A 53 -8.19 -9.15 10.78
CA GLY A 53 -9.11 -9.50 11.88
C GLY A 53 -10.32 -10.30 11.41
N ALA A 54 -10.91 -9.99 10.26
CA ALA A 54 -12.08 -10.68 9.74
C ALA A 54 -11.75 -11.64 8.58
N ILE A 55 -11.31 -11.12 7.42
CA ILE A 55 -11.18 -11.92 6.17
C ILE A 55 -10.13 -13.02 6.33
N LEU A 56 -8.87 -12.66 6.63
CA LEU A 56 -7.78 -13.62 6.74
C LEU A 56 -8.05 -14.65 7.82
N ARG A 57 -8.52 -14.20 8.99
CA ARG A 57 -8.87 -15.08 10.10
C ARG A 57 -9.95 -16.10 9.72
N SER A 58 -10.99 -15.67 9.01
CA SER A 58 -12.07 -16.55 8.55
C SER A 58 -11.59 -17.56 7.50
N LEU A 59 -10.76 -17.11 6.56
CA LEU A 59 -10.15 -17.98 5.55
C LEU A 59 -9.22 -19.00 6.20
N MET A 60 -8.40 -18.60 7.17
CA MET A 60 -7.53 -19.52 7.93
C MET A 60 -8.33 -20.62 8.65
N ALA A 61 -9.44 -20.25 9.28
CA ALA A 61 -10.33 -21.20 9.91
C ALA A 61 -10.96 -22.17 8.91
N TYR A 62 -11.43 -21.67 7.75
CA TYR A 62 -11.99 -22.47 6.68
C TYR A 62 -11.01 -23.54 6.16
N PHE A 63 -9.74 -23.18 5.97
CA PHE A 63 -8.67 -24.09 5.53
C PHE A 63 -8.05 -24.89 6.68
N ASN A 64 -8.66 -24.90 7.87
CA ASN A 64 -8.17 -25.62 9.07
C ASN A 64 -6.69 -25.34 9.38
N TYR A 65 -6.19 -24.14 9.06
CA TYR A 65 -4.80 -23.70 9.27
C TYR A 65 -3.73 -24.58 8.58
N ARG A 66 -4.11 -25.47 7.66
CA ARG A 66 -3.18 -26.42 7.02
C ARG A 66 -2.39 -25.81 5.87
N LEU A 67 -2.97 -24.82 5.18
CA LEU A 67 -2.39 -24.18 4.01
C LEU A 67 -2.41 -22.65 4.17
N PRO A 68 -1.59 -22.09 5.06
CA PRO A 68 -1.69 -20.67 5.44
C PRO A 68 -1.46 -19.70 4.27
N TRP A 69 -0.70 -20.12 3.25
CA TRP A 69 -0.42 -19.27 2.09
C TRP A 69 -1.63 -18.99 1.22
N ILE A 70 -2.58 -19.91 1.11
CA ILE A 70 -3.80 -19.68 0.32
C ILE A 70 -4.62 -18.53 0.92
N PRO A 71 -5.00 -18.55 2.21
CA PRO A 71 -5.64 -17.41 2.89
C PRO A 71 -4.87 -16.11 2.78
N ILE A 72 -3.54 -16.14 2.94
CA ILE A 72 -2.70 -14.95 2.85
C ILE A 72 -2.79 -14.34 1.44
N VAL A 73 -2.60 -15.14 0.39
CA VAL A 73 -2.67 -14.67 -1.01
C VAL A 73 -4.06 -14.14 -1.35
N VAL A 74 -5.12 -14.86 -0.98
CA VAL A 74 -6.51 -14.41 -1.24
C VAL A 74 -6.79 -13.09 -0.53
N SER A 75 -6.45 -12.99 0.76
CA SER A 75 -6.64 -11.74 1.52
C SER A 75 -5.82 -10.59 0.92
N ALA A 76 -4.59 -10.84 0.45
CA ALA A 76 -3.74 -9.84 -0.18
C ALA A 76 -4.28 -9.39 -1.55
N LEU A 77 -4.83 -10.31 -2.35
CA LEU A 77 -5.49 -9.98 -3.63
C LEU A 77 -6.71 -9.08 -3.41
N LEU A 78 -7.54 -9.41 -2.43
CA LEU A 78 -8.69 -8.58 -2.06
C LEU A 78 -8.25 -7.21 -1.56
N PHE A 79 -7.21 -7.17 -0.74
CA PHE A 79 -6.63 -5.93 -0.23
C PHE A 79 -6.10 -5.03 -1.35
N GLY A 80 -5.40 -5.60 -2.34
CA GLY A 80 -5.00 -4.86 -3.53
C GLY A 80 -6.19 -4.36 -4.34
N ALA A 81 -7.19 -5.23 -4.57
CA ALA A 81 -8.34 -4.93 -5.43
C ALA A 81 -9.20 -3.75 -4.94
N VAL A 82 -9.37 -3.58 -3.62
CA VAL A 82 -10.18 -2.48 -3.07
C VAL A 82 -9.55 -1.09 -3.29
N HIS A 83 -8.28 -1.01 -3.67
CA HIS A 83 -7.63 0.27 -4.00
C HIS A 83 -8.04 0.83 -5.37
N GLY A 84 -8.67 0.02 -6.22
CA GLY A 84 -9.36 0.48 -7.43
C GLY A 84 -8.47 0.91 -8.60
N ASN A 85 -7.13 0.85 -8.47
CA ASN A 85 -6.20 1.15 -9.56
C ASN A 85 -4.96 0.25 -9.51
N MET A 86 -4.35 0.00 -10.68
CA MET A 86 -3.26 -0.97 -10.82
C MET A 86 -1.97 -0.55 -10.11
N ALA A 87 -1.68 0.75 -10.04
CA ALA A 87 -0.49 1.26 -9.36
C ALA A 87 -0.55 0.97 -7.85
N GLN A 88 -1.68 1.25 -7.24
CA GLN A 88 -1.88 0.95 -5.81
C GLN A 88 -2.08 -0.54 -5.57
N PHE A 89 -2.73 -1.27 -6.52
CA PHE A 89 -2.96 -2.70 -6.40
C PHE A 89 -1.69 -3.49 -6.10
N ALA A 90 -0.64 -3.33 -6.91
CA ALA A 90 0.56 -4.16 -6.75
C ALA A 90 1.29 -3.82 -5.43
N ASN A 91 1.36 -2.54 -5.05
CA ASN A 91 1.96 -2.15 -3.77
C ASN A 91 1.14 -2.69 -2.58
N ALA A 92 -0.18 -2.52 -2.61
CA ALA A 92 -1.08 -3.04 -1.59
C ALA A 92 -1.05 -4.58 -1.55
N PHE A 93 -0.96 -5.26 -2.69
CA PHE A 93 -0.83 -6.72 -2.73
C PHE A 93 0.45 -7.19 -2.02
N VAL A 94 1.61 -6.60 -2.31
CA VAL A 94 2.88 -6.93 -1.64
C VAL A 94 2.80 -6.66 -0.14
N MET A 95 2.27 -5.50 0.25
CA MET A 95 2.00 -5.18 1.66
C MET A 95 1.02 -6.18 2.27
N GLY A 96 -0.02 -6.56 1.53
CA GLY A 96 -1.00 -7.55 1.91
C GLY A 96 -0.41 -8.90 2.26
N LEU A 97 0.54 -9.36 1.46
CA LEU A 97 1.29 -10.61 1.72
C LEU A 97 2.13 -10.51 3.00
N LEU A 98 2.87 -9.41 3.16
CA LEU A 98 3.71 -9.19 4.33
C LEU A 98 2.88 -9.12 5.63
N LEU A 99 1.83 -8.32 5.65
CA LEU A 99 0.95 -8.14 6.81
C LEU A 99 0.17 -9.42 7.11
N GLY A 100 -0.26 -10.17 6.09
CA GLY A 100 -0.90 -11.47 6.26
C GLY A 100 0.04 -12.51 6.85
N TRP A 101 1.28 -12.58 6.36
CA TRP A 101 2.31 -13.43 6.94
C TRP A 101 2.62 -13.06 8.39
N LEU A 102 2.76 -11.76 8.68
CA LEU A 102 3.00 -11.26 10.04
C LEU A 102 1.87 -11.64 10.99
N TYR A 103 0.62 -11.50 10.56
CA TYR A 103 -0.54 -11.92 11.32
C TYR A 103 -0.52 -13.43 11.61
N CYS A 104 -0.20 -14.27 10.62
CA CYS A 104 -0.11 -15.73 10.82
C CYS A 104 0.99 -16.14 11.80
N ARG A 105 2.07 -15.33 11.89
CA ARG A 105 3.19 -15.61 12.82
C ARG A 105 2.91 -15.13 14.25
N THR A 106 2.16 -14.04 14.39
CA THR A 106 2.00 -13.36 15.69
C THR A 106 0.59 -13.48 16.27
N HIS A 107 -0.39 -13.85 15.47
CA HIS A 107 -1.81 -13.85 15.80
C HIS A 107 -2.31 -12.50 16.35
N SER A 108 -1.63 -11.41 16.00
CA SER A 108 -1.92 -10.06 16.45
C SER A 108 -2.06 -9.10 15.25
N ILE A 109 -3.13 -8.31 15.26
CA ILE A 109 -3.32 -7.22 14.30
C ILE A 109 -2.49 -5.98 14.65
N VAL A 110 -2.05 -5.85 15.93
CA VAL A 110 -1.37 -4.65 16.42
C VAL A 110 -0.08 -4.38 15.66
N LEU A 111 0.73 -5.42 15.42
CA LEU A 111 1.96 -5.30 14.64
C LEU A 111 1.67 -4.97 13.17
N GLY A 112 0.59 -5.53 12.62
CA GLY A 112 0.12 -5.19 11.28
C GLY A 112 -0.27 -3.72 11.18
N VAL A 113 -1.08 -3.22 12.11
CA VAL A 113 -1.47 -1.81 12.21
C VAL A 113 -0.25 -0.90 12.33
N ALA A 114 0.71 -1.26 13.19
CA ALA A 114 1.92 -0.45 13.38
C ALA A 114 2.77 -0.37 12.11
N LEU A 115 3.01 -1.49 11.43
CA LEU A 115 3.78 -1.52 10.18
C LEU A 115 3.05 -0.79 9.06
N HIS A 116 1.74 -0.99 8.93
CA HIS A 116 0.91 -0.32 7.94
C HIS A 116 0.85 1.20 8.19
N TRP A 117 0.70 1.62 9.44
CA TRP A 117 0.78 3.02 9.84
C TRP A 117 2.12 3.66 9.46
N VAL A 118 3.26 2.99 9.74
CA VAL A 118 4.58 3.46 9.35
C VAL A 118 4.68 3.62 7.82
N ASN A 119 4.20 2.63 7.06
CA ASN A 119 4.19 2.69 5.60
C ASN A 119 3.40 3.90 5.09
N ASN A 120 2.18 4.11 5.59
CA ASN A 120 1.33 5.23 5.18
C ASN A 120 1.88 6.58 5.65
N THR A 121 2.53 6.63 6.83
CA THR A 121 3.19 7.82 7.33
C THR A 121 4.36 8.22 6.43
N VAL A 122 5.18 7.24 6.01
CA VAL A 122 6.29 7.49 5.08
C VAL A 122 5.74 7.99 3.74
N ALA A 123 4.71 7.34 3.19
CA ALA A 123 4.10 7.75 1.93
C ALA A 123 3.52 9.18 2.02
N TYR A 124 2.79 9.49 3.10
CA TYR A 124 2.24 10.83 3.35
C TYR A 124 3.34 11.89 3.47
N THR A 125 4.41 11.58 4.20
CA THR A 125 5.53 12.49 4.39
C THR A 125 6.26 12.76 3.07
N MET A 126 6.49 11.72 2.26
CA MET A 126 7.09 11.85 0.93
C MET A 126 6.22 12.73 0.03
N TYR A 127 4.91 12.51 -0.01
CA TYR A 127 3.97 13.33 -0.75
C TYR A 127 4.07 14.83 -0.38
N LYS A 128 4.20 15.13 0.91
CA LYS A 128 4.28 16.52 1.41
C LYS A 128 5.63 17.19 1.19
N LEU A 129 6.72 16.43 1.31
CA LEU A 129 8.09 16.98 1.25
C LEU A 129 8.66 16.98 -0.17
N MET A 130 8.12 16.14 -1.07
CA MET A 130 8.58 15.98 -2.43
C MET A 130 7.42 16.16 -3.43
N PRO A 131 6.87 17.38 -3.54
CA PRO A 131 5.74 17.63 -4.45
C PRO A 131 6.09 17.37 -5.92
N GLU A 132 7.37 17.46 -6.28
CA GLU A 132 7.89 17.14 -7.62
C GLU A 132 7.71 15.65 -7.98
N MET A 133 7.61 14.76 -6.98
CA MET A 133 7.34 13.33 -7.17
C MET A 133 5.85 12.99 -7.25
N ASN A 134 4.96 13.95 -7.10
CA ASN A 134 3.52 13.68 -7.09
C ASN A 134 2.99 13.21 -8.46
N ASP A 135 3.69 13.54 -9.54
CA ASP A 135 3.40 13.02 -10.87
C ASP A 135 3.87 11.58 -11.07
N GLY A 136 4.59 11.04 -10.09
CA GLY A 136 4.90 9.61 -10.00
C GLY A 136 6.07 9.14 -10.84
N GLN A 137 6.91 10.03 -11.38
CA GLN A 137 8.05 9.63 -12.20
C GLN A 137 9.36 9.65 -11.40
N LEU A 138 10.11 8.55 -11.47
CA LEU A 138 11.43 8.45 -10.83
C LEU A 138 12.45 9.45 -11.36
N ILE A 139 12.30 9.86 -12.62
CA ILE A 139 13.19 10.83 -13.25
C ILE A 139 13.15 12.20 -12.58
N ASP A 140 12.04 12.53 -11.92
CA ASP A 140 11.87 13.79 -11.18
C ASP A 140 12.79 13.86 -9.95
N LEU A 141 13.13 12.70 -9.35
CA LEU A 141 14.14 12.59 -8.29
C LEU A 141 15.55 13.01 -8.74
N PHE A 142 15.83 12.88 -10.02
CA PHE A 142 17.14 13.16 -10.62
C PHE A 142 17.13 14.42 -11.47
N HIS A 143 16.15 15.32 -11.23
CA HIS A 143 15.97 16.59 -11.96
C HIS A 143 15.97 16.41 -13.49
N GLY A 144 15.42 15.29 -13.99
CA GLY A 144 15.35 14.98 -15.40
C GLY A 144 16.64 14.41 -16.02
N ASP A 145 17.67 14.12 -15.22
CA ASP A 145 18.93 13.52 -15.73
C ASP A 145 18.87 11.98 -15.75
N ASN A 146 18.61 11.43 -16.92
CA ASN A 146 18.57 9.99 -17.17
C ASN A 146 19.89 9.27 -16.85
N LYS A 147 21.02 9.96 -16.80
CA LYS A 147 22.33 9.35 -16.53
C LYS A 147 22.55 9.02 -15.05
N LEU A 148 21.80 9.66 -14.15
CA LEU A 148 21.88 9.39 -12.72
C LEU A 148 20.96 8.22 -12.29
N MET A 149 20.10 7.74 -13.20
CA MET A 149 19.12 6.68 -12.93
C MET A 149 19.66 5.26 -13.22
N TYR A 150 20.78 5.16 -13.95
CA TYR A 150 21.50 3.94 -14.31
C TYR A 150 22.94 4.06 -13.79
#